data_908fa785ba48370ac53e02a14972d094
#
_entry.id   908fa785ba48370ac53e02a14972d094
#
_cell.length_a   1.000
_cell.length_b   1.000
_cell.length_c   1.000
_cell.angle_alpha   90.00
_cell.angle_beta   90.00
_cell.angle_gamma   90.00
#
_symmetry.space_group_name_H-M   'P 1'
#
loop_
_entity.id
_entity.type
_entity.pdbx_description
1 polymer ?
#
loop_
_entity_poly.entity_id
_entity_poly.type
_entity_poly.pdbx_seq_one_letter_code
_entity_poly.pdbx_strand_id
1 'polypeptide(L)'
;MMILFSAGPGLFSAVAQISTSGAEPVKVNDVRSYAELSKQLVETVRDGEPHFMLTRILATVPEDELYQNLNTESEKKAFWINIYNAYVQILLLDNPELFVDRNSWFGYNFFSTPQVTIAGKELSFDDIEHGIMRRSKIKISLGYLNQWFVDDFIERFWWDEIDPRIHFVLNCGAASCPYIAPFDPDRVEEQLRIGAKEYLEDTTDYYPDDKEVEVTRLISWFRGDFGGVDGAIEMIKSYGIIPEDADPSVNYKEYDWTLELGNYKEL
;
A
#
# COMPACT_ATOMS: atom_id res chain seq x y z
N MET A 1 -33.16 -56.41 -26.15
CA MET A 1 -31.74 -56.34 -26.53
C MET A 1 -31.11 -55.22 -25.70
N MET A 2 -30.51 -55.60 -24.61
CA MET A 2 -30.00 -54.70 -23.55
C MET A 2 -28.50 -54.45 -23.81
N ILE A 3 -28.11 -53.24 -24.03
CA ILE A 3 -26.72 -52.88 -24.22
C ILE A 3 -26.21 -52.25 -22.91
N LEU A 4 -25.37 -53.00 -22.23
CA LEU A 4 -24.60 -52.55 -21.06
C LEU A 4 -23.40 -51.69 -21.53
N PHE A 5 -23.36 -50.45 -21.05
CA PHE A 5 -22.11 -49.66 -21.13
C PHE A 5 -21.34 -49.82 -19.83
N SER A 6 -20.15 -50.40 -19.98
CA SER A 6 -19.14 -50.53 -18.92
C SER A 6 -18.47 -49.18 -18.66
N ALA A 7 -18.43 -48.79 -17.41
CA ALA A 7 -17.62 -47.67 -16.92
C ALA A 7 -16.15 -48.08 -16.83
N GLY A 8 -15.27 -47.37 -17.52
CA GLY A 8 -13.82 -47.47 -17.36
C GLY A 8 -13.32 -46.59 -16.19
N PRO A 9 -12.30 -47.01 -15.47
CA PRO A 9 -11.78 -46.30 -14.31
C PRO A 9 -10.65 -45.34 -14.67
N GLY A 10 -10.64 -44.23 -13.95
CA GLY A 10 -9.37 -43.63 -13.51
C GLY A 10 -8.80 -42.49 -14.33
N LEU A 11 -9.19 -41.29 -14.02
CA LEU A 11 -8.30 -40.13 -14.15
C LEU A 11 -7.65 -39.89 -12.77
N PHE A 12 -6.42 -40.43 -12.63
CA PHE A 12 -5.55 -40.05 -11.52
C PHE A 12 -5.10 -38.59 -11.72
N SER A 13 -5.54 -37.73 -10.83
CA SER A 13 -4.98 -36.40 -10.66
C SER A 13 -3.54 -36.52 -10.19
N ALA A 14 -2.60 -36.13 -11.02
CA ALA A 14 -1.19 -36.00 -10.64
C ALA A 14 -1.07 -34.79 -9.73
N VAL A 15 -1.00 -35.03 -8.42
CA VAL A 15 -0.52 -34.04 -7.45
C VAL A 15 0.97 -33.88 -7.70
N ALA A 16 1.37 -32.75 -8.26
CA ALA A 16 2.77 -32.38 -8.37
C ALA A 16 3.34 -32.24 -6.96
N GLN A 17 4.25 -33.10 -6.58
CA GLN A 17 5.06 -32.93 -5.38
C GLN A 17 6.04 -31.79 -5.62
N ILE A 18 5.77 -30.63 -5.02
CA ILE A 18 6.72 -29.53 -4.94
C ILE A 18 7.80 -29.97 -3.93
N SER A 19 9.01 -30.16 -4.43
CA SER A 19 10.19 -30.42 -3.62
C SER A 19 10.52 -29.20 -2.79
N THR A 20 10.25 -29.24 -1.49
CA THR A 20 10.66 -28.21 -0.54
C THR A 20 12.13 -28.35 -0.23
N SER A 21 12.98 -27.49 -0.81
CA SER A 21 14.34 -27.32 -0.33
C SER A 21 14.33 -26.62 1.02
N GLY A 22 14.61 -27.34 2.07
CA GLY A 22 15.32 -27.04 3.31
C GLY A 22 15.04 -25.80 4.15
N ALA A 23 13.99 -25.02 3.94
CA ALA A 23 13.60 -23.96 4.89
C ALA A 23 12.62 -24.57 5.90
N GLU A 24 12.96 -24.51 7.18
CA GLU A 24 12.04 -24.92 8.26
C GLU A 24 10.79 -24.05 8.22
N PRO A 25 9.58 -24.65 8.38
CA PRO A 25 8.34 -23.86 8.42
C PRO A 25 8.40 -22.90 9.61
N VAL A 26 8.24 -21.60 9.37
CA VAL A 26 8.07 -20.59 10.44
C VAL A 26 6.89 -21.03 11.30
N LYS A 27 7.13 -21.34 12.56
CA LYS A 27 6.05 -21.67 13.49
C LYS A 27 5.35 -20.38 13.87
N VAL A 28 4.03 -20.33 13.71
CA VAL A 28 3.17 -19.17 14.06
C VAL A 28 3.44 -18.67 15.50
N ASN A 29 3.86 -19.56 16.41
CA ASN A 29 4.20 -19.23 17.79
C ASN A 29 5.53 -18.46 17.97
N ASP A 30 6.31 -18.26 16.90
CA ASP A 30 7.61 -17.58 16.96
C ASP A 30 7.57 -16.16 16.38
N VAL A 31 6.39 -15.67 15.95
CA VAL A 31 6.23 -14.29 15.46
C VAL A 31 6.30 -13.34 16.65
N ARG A 32 7.39 -12.58 16.73
CA ARG A 32 7.62 -11.59 17.80
C ARG A 32 7.03 -10.21 17.47
N SER A 33 6.97 -9.88 16.18
CA SER A 33 6.44 -8.62 15.70
C SER A 33 5.78 -8.79 14.33
N TYR A 34 4.51 -8.41 14.22
CA TYR A 34 3.79 -8.42 12.93
C TYR A 34 4.23 -7.26 12.04
N ALA A 35 4.74 -6.16 12.61
CA ALA A 35 5.35 -5.09 11.83
C ALA A 35 6.62 -5.59 11.11
N GLU A 36 7.49 -6.32 11.81
CA GLU A 36 8.65 -6.97 11.19
C GLU A 36 8.26 -8.03 10.15
N LEU A 37 7.19 -8.80 10.43
CA LEU A 37 6.69 -9.79 9.48
C LEU A 37 6.19 -9.13 8.19
N SER A 38 5.54 -7.96 8.28
CA SER A 38 5.08 -7.19 7.13
C SER A 38 6.25 -6.64 6.31
N LYS A 39 7.33 -6.19 6.96
CA LYS A 39 8.58 -5.79 6.31
C LYS A 39 9.20 -6.98 5.55
N GLN A 40 9.32 -8.12 6.23
CA GLN A 40 9.81 -9.35 5.59
C GLN A 40 8.96 -9.75 4.38
N LEU A 41 7.64 -9.51 4.40
CA LEU A 41 6.78 -9.76 3.25
C LEU A 41 7.18 -8.90 2.05
N VAL A 42 7.42 -7.60 2.23
CA VAL A 42 7.91 -6.71 1.16
C VAL A 42 9.24 -7.21 0.60
N GLU A 43 10.20 -7.56 1.48
CA GLU A 43 11.51 -8.09 1.10
C GLU A 43 11.40 -9.39 0.31
N THR A 44 10.55 -10.33 0.78
CA THR A 44 10.30 -11.62 0.13
C THR A 44 9.72 -11.42 -1.28
N VAL A 45 8.76 -10.52 -1.43
CA VAL A 45 8.15 -10.20 -2.74
C VAL A 45 9.16 -9.53 -3.67
N ARG A 46 9.97 -8.58 -3.16
CA ARG A 46 11.04 -7.94 -3.90
C ARG A 46 12.04 -8.96 -4.47
N ASP A 47 12.41 -9.93 -3.65
CA ASP A 47 13.43 -10.92 -3.99
C ASP A 47 12.86 -12.08 -4.84
N GLY A 48 11.55 -12.08 -5.14
CA GLY A 48 10.86 -13.11 -5.92
C GLY A 48 10.74 -14.46 -5.20
N GLU A 49 10.81 -14.43 -3.87
CA GLU A 49 10.76 -15.63 -3.04
C GLU A 49 9.30 -16.02 -2.68
N PRO A 50 9.04 -17.28 -2.30
CA PRO A 50 7.71 -17.75 -1.94
C PRO A 50 7.16 -17.05 -0.69
N HIS A 51 6.10 -16.25 -0.83
CA HIS A 51 5.49 -15.45 0.25
C HIS A 51 4.26 -16.11 0.91
N PHE A 52 3.80 -17.27 0.44
CA PHE A 52 2.57 -17.92 0.92
C PHE A 52 2.48 -18.11 2.44
N MET A 53 3.59 -18.47 3.09
CA MET A 53 3.59 -18.68 4.55
C MET A 53 3.38 -17.36 5.31
N LEU A 54 3.99 -16.26 4.85
CA LEU A 54 3.85 -14.95 5.46
C LEU A 54 2.41 -14.42 5.31
N THR A 55 1.86 -14.48 4.10
CA THR A 55 0.48 -14.08 3.84
C THR A 55 -0.53 -14.93 4.61
N ARG A 56 -0.27 -16.24 4.78
CA ARG A 56 -1.11 -17.11 5.57
C ARG A 56 -1.08 -16.75 7.07
N ILE A 57 0.09 -16.47 7.64
CA ILE A 57 0.20 -16.03 9.04
C ILE A 57 -0.60 -14.75 9.24
N LEU A 58 -0.40 -13.75 8.37
CA LEU A 58 -1.12 -12.47 8.42
C LEU A 58 -2.64 -12.65 8.28
N ALA A 59 -3.08 -13.56 7.42
CA ALA A 59 -4.50 -13.83 7.21
C ALA A 59 -5.17 -14.53 8.41
N THR A 60 -4.43 -15.33 9.19
CA THR A 60 -4.99 -16.19 10.24
C THR A 60 -4.68 -15.75 11.66
N VAL A 61 -3.88 -14.71 11.86
CA VAL A 61 -3.64 -14.14 13.19
C VAL A 61 -4.96 -13.69 13.83
N PRO A 62 -5.21 -13.96 15.12
CA PRO A 62 -6.37 -13.38 15.81
C PRO A 62 -6.29 -11.84 15.83
N GLU A 63 -7.42 -11.17 15.57
CA GLU A 63 -7.47 -9.70 15.53
C GLU A 63 -6.92 -9.04 16.79
N ASP A 64 -7.30 -9.55 17.97
CA ASP A 64 -6.82 -9.02 19.26
C ASP A 64 -5.31 -9.19 19.44
N GLU A 65 -4.73 -10.27 18.92
CA GLU A 65 -3.29 -10.51 18.97
C GLU A 65 -2.55 -9.53 18.06
N LEU A 66 -3.04 -9.33 16.82
CA LEU A 66 -2.49 -8.36 15.89
C LEU A 66 -2.52 -6.95 16.51
N TYR A 67 -3.67 -6.55 17.04
CA TYR A 67 -3.85 -5.24 17.65
C TYR A 67 -2.94 -5.00 18.86
N GLN A 68 -2.80 -6.01 19.74
CA GLN A 68 -1.92 -5.92 20.90
C GLN A 68 -0.44 -5.87 20.53
N ASN A 69 -0.08 -6.45 19.39
CA ASN A 69 1.30 -6.45 18.90
C ASN A 69 1.65 -5.13 18.19
N LEU A 70 0.69 -4.52 17.47
CA LEU A 70 0.85 -3.21 16.84
C LEU A 70 0.46 -2.08 17.82
N ASN A 71 1.22 -1.96 18.91
CA ASN A 71 0.84 -1.11 20.04
C ASN A 71 1.35 0.35 19.96
N THR A 72 2.24 0.64 19.01
CA THR A 72 2.77 1.99 18.74
C THR A 72 2.32 2.49 17.37
N GLU A 73 2.30 3.80 17.17
CA GLU A 73 2.04 4.39 15.84
C GLU A 73 3.07 3.95 14.80
N SER A 74 4.34 3.86 15.20
CA SER A 74 5.43 3.41 14.33
C SER A 74 5.19 1.98 13.81
N GLU A 75 4.78 1.07 14.69
CA GLU A 75 4.43 -0.30 14.30
C GLU A 75 3.21 -0.34 13.38
N LYS A 76 2.17 0.43 13.67
CA LYS A 76 0.98 0.51 12.80
C LYS A 76 1.32 1.09 11.44
N LYS A 77 2.07 2.20 11.37
CA LYS A 77 2.49 2.84 10.11
C LYS A 77 3.32 1.87 9.27
N ALA A 78 4.39 1.30 9.83
CA ALA A 78 5.24 0.34 9.13
C ALA A 78 4.43 -0.85 8.62
N PHE A 79 3.58 -1.44 9.48
CA PHE A 79 2.75 -2.59 9.13
C PHE A 79 1.84 -2.30 7.92
N TRP A 80 1.00 -1.28 8.01
CA TRP A 80 -0.02 -1.03 6.98
C TRP A 80 0.57 -0.54 5.67
N ILE A 81 1.65 0.25 5.69
CA ILE A 81 2.39 0.65 4.47
C ILE A 81 2.97 -0.60 3.78
N ASN A 82 3.62 -1.48 4.54
CA ASN A 82 4.18 -2.72 4.01
C ASN A 82 3.10 -3.64 3.44
N ILE A 83 1.98 -3.81 4.16
CA ILE A 83 0.84 -4.61 3.69
C ILE A 83 0.30 -4.06 2.37
N TYR A 84 0.03 -2.76 2.29
CA TYR A 84 -0.46 -2.15 1.05
C TYR A 84 0.50 -2.41 -0.11
N ASN A 85 1.77 -2.03 0.05
CA ASN A 85 2.77 -2.14 -1.00
C ASN A 85 3.03 -3.60 -1.42
N ALA A 86 3.17 -4.53 -0.47
CA ALA A 86 3.39 -5.94 -0.78
C ALA A 86 2.22 -6.56 -1.55
N TYR A 87 0.97 -6.34 -1.09
CA TYR A 87 -0.18 -6.96 -1.73
C TYR A 87 -0.52 -6.36 -3.10
N VAL A 88 -0.26 -5.06 -3.33
CA VAL A 88 -0.35 -4.49 -4.68
C VAL A 88 0.59 -5.24 -5.63
N GLN A 89 1.84 -5.46 -5.23
CA GLN A 89 2.82 -6.19 -6.05
C GLN A 89 2.41 -7.66 -6.23
N ILE A 90 2.04 -8.38 -5.17
CA ILE A 90 1.62 -9.79 -5.24
C ILE A 90 0.48 -9.96 -6.24
N LEU A 91 -0.58 -9.17 -6.10
CA LEU A 91 -1.78 -9.35 -6.92
C LEU A 91 -1.56 -8.96 -8.39
N LEU A 92 -0.79 -7.88 -8.63
CA LEU A 92 -0.54 -7.41 -10.00
C LEU A 92 0.57 -8.19 -10.72
N LEU A 93 1.52 -8.83 -10.00
CA LEU A 93 2.48 -9.76 -10.58
C LEU A 93 1.79 -11.04 -11.05
N ASP A 94 0.83 -11.54 -10.26
CA ASP A 94 0.06 -12.74 -10.61
C ASP A 94 -1.00 -12.45 -11.70
N ASN A 95 -1.63 -11.26 -11.66
CA ASN A 95 -2.74 -10.90 -12.54
C ASN A 95 -2.65 -9.43 -12.98
N PRO A 96 -1.75 -9.06 -13.91
CA PRO A 96 -1.55 -7.67 -14.32
C PRO A 96 -2.78 -7.04 -15.01
N GLU A 97 -3.69 -7.87 -15.51
CA GLU A 97 -4.96 -7.43 -16.10
C GLU A 97 -5.90 -6.75 -15.10
N LEU A 98 -5.78 -7.04 -13.79
CA LEU A 98 -6.56 -6.36 -12.74
C LEU A 98 -6.33 -4.85 -12.72
N PHE A 99 -5.15 -4.40 -13.16
CA PHE A 99 -4.83 -2.98 -13.19
C PHE A 99 -5.62 -2.19 -14.25
N VAL A 100 -6.11 -2.85 -15.30
CA VAL A 100 -6.93 -2.22 -16.36
C VAL A 100 -8.26 -1.73 -15.81
N ASP A 101 -8.84 -2.45 -14.85
CA ASP A 101 -10.15 -2.15 -14.25
C ASP A 101 -10.09 -1.12 -13.11
N ARG A 102 -8.92 -0.55 -12.81
CA ARG A 102 -8.70 0.41 -11.69
C ARG A 102 -9.62 1.63 -11.70
N ASN A 103 -10.08 2.03 -12.88
CA ASN A 103 -10.93 3.20 -13.08
C ASN A 103 -12.39 2.85 -13.38
N SER A 104 -12.84 1.61 -13.14
CA SER A 104 -14.23 1.23 -13.36
C SER A 104 -15.13 2.14 -12.51
N TRP A 105 -15.97 2.94 -13.20
CA TRP A 105 -16.94 3.83 -12.55
C TRP A 105 -18.15 3.07 -11.99
N PHE A 106 -18.43 1.91 -12.59
CA PHE A 106 -19.56 1.06 -12.21
C PHE A 106 -19.05 -0.25 -11.59
N GLY A 107 -19.29 -0.42 -10.29
CA GLY A 107 -18.93 -1.63 -9.56
C GLY A 107 -17.59 -1.57 -8.84
N TYR A 108 -17.14 -2.72 -8.37
CA TYR A 108 -15.84 -2.89 -7.72
C TYR A 108 -14.73 -2.80 -8.76
N ASN A 109 -13.65 -2.08 -8.42
CA ASN A 109 -12.42 -2.04 -9.20
C ASN A 109 -11.26 -2.63 -8.38
N PHE A 110 -10.05 -2.70 -8.94
CA PHE A 110 -8.89 -3.27 -8.26
C PHE A 110 -8.69 -2.72 -6.84
N PHE A 111 -8.88 -1.41 -6.62
CA PHE A 111 -8.64 -0.79 -5.31
C PHE A 111 -9.80 -0.95 -4.33
N SER A 112 -11.04 -1.05 -4.81
CA SER A 112 -12.23 -1.14 -3.97
C SER A 112 -12.74 -2.57 -3.75
N THR A 113 -12.17 -3.56 -4.45
CA THR A 113 -12.52 -4.97 -4.27
C THR A 113 -11.83 -5.53 -3.04
N PRO A 114 -12.54 -6.14 -2.06
CA PRO A 114 -11.91 -6.87 -0.97
C PRO A 114 -11.11 -8.06 -1.51
N GLN A 115 -9.79 -8.06 -1.29
CA GLN A 115 -8.87 -9.07 -1.83
C GLN A 115 -7.61 -9.26 -0.97
N VAL A 116 -7.47 -8.54 0.13
CA VAL A 116 -6.40 -8.65 1.11
C VAL A 116 -6.98 -9.18 2.40
N THR A 117 -6.56 -10.36 2.85
CA THR A 117 -7.04 -10.92 4.12
C THR A 117 -6.01 -10.70 5.21
N ILE A 118 -6.38 -9.95 6.25
CA ILE A 118 -5.57 -9.70 7.46
C ILE A 118 -6.42 -10.01 8.69
N ALA A 119 -5.91 -10.82 9.60
CA ALA A 119 -6.57 -11.20 10.84
C ALA A 119 -8.01 -11.73 10.63
N GLY A 120 -8.22 -12.51 9.56
CA GLY A 120 -9.54 -13.05 9.17
C GLY A 120 -10.47 -12.04 8.52
N LYS A 121 -10.09 -10.78 8.39
CA LYS A 121 -10.87 -9.71 7.75
C LYS A 121 -10.44 -9.55 6.29
N GLU A 122 -11.40 -9.60 5.37
CA GLU A 122 -11.17 -9.23 3.97
C GLU A 122 -11.23 -7.71 3.82
N LEU A 123 -10.15 -7.12 3.29
CA LEU A 123 -9.96 -5.68 3.08
C LEU A 123 -9.71 -5.39 1.61
N SER A 124 -10.20 -4.25 1.15
CA SER A 124 -9.78 -3.63 -0.09
C SER A 124 -8.57 -2.70 0.14
N PHE A 125 -7.88 -2.30 -0.92
CA PHE A 125 -6.85 -1.26 -0.80
C PHE A 125 -7.45 0.08 -0.35
N ASP A 126 -8.69 0.39 -0.77
CA ASP A 126 -9.41 1.58 -0.29
C ASP A 126 -9.69 1.50 1.23
N ASP A 127 -9.97 0.31 1.80
CA ASP A 127 -10.12 0.14 3.25
C ASP A 127 -8.79 0.38 3.98
N ILE A 128 -7.67 -0.06 3.42
CA ILE A 128 -6.35 0.13 4.01
C ILE A 128 -5.94 1.60 3.90
N GLU A 129 -5.94 2.19 2.70
CA GLU A 129 -5.49 3.56 2.47
C GLU A 129 -6.46 4.59 3.05
N HIS A 130 -7.71 4.59 2.56
CA HIS A 130 -8.67 5.62 2.95
C HIS A 130 -9.33 5.33 4.29
N GLY A 131 -9.52 4.03 4.63
CA GLY A 131 -10.08 3.58 5.88
C GLY A 131 -9.09 3.73 7.05
N ILE A 132 -8.02 2.95 7.04
CA ILE A 132 -7.07 2.89 8.14
C ILE A 132 -6.12 4.07 8.13
N MET A 133 -5.29 4.22 7.09
CA MET A 133 -4.20 5.20 7.07
C MET A 133 -4.71 6.65 7.04
N ARG A 134 -5.85 6.91 6.40
CA ARG A 134 -6.46 8.23 6.28
C ARG A 134 -7.69 8.41 7.17
N ARG A 135 -7.86 7.57 8.20
CA ARG A 135 -8.91 7.69 9.22
C ARG A 135 -10.31 7.86 8.63
N SER A 136 -10.65 6.96 7.69
CA SER A 136 -11.93 6.91 6.95
C SER A 136 -12.29 8.17 6.17
N LYS A 137 -11.30 8.76 5.50
CA LYS A 137 -11.56 9.82 4.53
C LYS A 137 -12.37 9.30 3.34
N ILE A 138 -13.35 10.09 2.92
CA ILE A 138 -14.10 9.81 1.69
C ILE A 138 -13.20 10.07 0.49
N LYS A 139 -12.96 9.05 -0.33
CA LYS A 139 -12.03 9.07 -1.49
C LYS A 139 -12.21 10.28 -2.41
N ILE A 140 -13.45 10.61 -2.75
CA ILE A 140 -13.77 11.72 -3.67
C ILE A 140 -13.80 13.10 -3.00
N SER A 141 -13.61 13.19 -1.69
CA SER A 141 -13.68 14.44 -0.93
C SER A 141 -12.36 15.23 -0.92
N LEU A 142 -11.35 14.79 -1.67
CA LEU A 142 -10.00 15.36 -1.67
C LEU A 142 -9.36 15.42 -0.26
N GLY A 143 -9.80 14.54 0.67
CA GLY A 143 -9.31 14.50 2.05
C GLY A 143 -10.09 15.39 3.05
N TYR A 144 -11.13 16.11 2.64
CA TYR A 144 -11.83 17.02 3.53
C TYR A 144 -12.95 16.38 4.37
N LEU A 145 -13.57 15.29 3.90
CA LEU A 145 -14.73 14.69 4.58
C LEU A 145 -14.41 13.27 5.06
N ASN A 146 -14.94 12.91 6.22
CA ASN A 146 -14.87 11.58 6.79
C ASN A 146 -16.15 10.80 6.52
N GLN A 147 -16.05 9.46 6.48
CA GLN A 147 -17.20 8.57 6.50
C GLN A 147 -17.93 8.67 7.86
N TRP A 148 -19.24 8.50 7.84
CA TRP A 148 -20.05 8.59 9.07
C TRP A 148 -20.19 7.26 9.81
N PHE A 149 -20.04 6.16 9.08
CA PHE A 149 -20.06 4.81 9.64
C PHE A 149 -18.75 4.13 9.25
N VAL A 150 -17.96 3.79 10.25
CA VAL A 150 -16.66 3.15 10.08
C VAL A 150 -16.76 1.75 10.64
N ASP A 151 -16.14 0.79 9.98
CA ASP A 151 -16.01 -0.57 10.48
C ASP A 151 -15.08 -0.58 11.71
N ASP A 152 -15.50 -1.28 12.78
CA ASP A 152 -14.77 -1.34 14.05
C ASP A 152 -13.32 -1.83 13.88
N PHE A 153 -13.08 -2.78 12.95
CA PHE A 153 -11.75 -3.25 12.62
C PHE A 153 -10.87 -2.11 12.08
N ILE A 154 -11.40 -1.31 11.14
CA ILE A 154 -10.67 -0.20 10.53
C ILE A 154 -10.33 0.86 11.57
N GLU A 155 -11.30 1.26 12.40
CA GLU A 155 -11.11 2.28 13.43
C GLU A 155 -10.05 1.87 14.46
N ARG A 156 -10.01 0.60 14.81
CA ARG A 156 -9.08 0.03 15.78
C ARG A 156 -7.61 0.21 15.41
N PHE A 157 -7.30 0.23 14.11
CA PHE A 157 -5.93 0.35 13.61
C PHE A 157 -5.52 1.78 13.24
N TRP A 158 -6.35 2.78 13.48
CA TRP A 158 -5.97 4.17 13.28
C TRP A 158 -4.80 4.57 14.17
N TRP A 159 -4.05 5.56 13.71
CA TRP A 159 -3.13 6.34 14.51
C TRP A 159 -3.69 7.76 14.74
N ASP A 160 -3.00 8.58 15.55
CA ASP A 160 -3.60 9.79 16.12
C ASP A 160 -3.99 10.82 15.05
N GLU A 161 -3.11 11.08 14.07
CA GLU A 161 -3.36 12.07 13.01
C GLU A 161 -2.97 11.52 11.64
N ILE A 162 -3.60 12.03 10.57
CA ILE A 162 -3.23 11.67 9.20
C ILE A 162 -1.80 12.16 8.94
N ASP A 163 -0.95 11.25 8.50
CA ASP A 163 0.41 11.58 8.07
C ASP A 163 0.45 11.75 6.55
N PRO A 164 0.54 12.99 6.02
CA PRO A 164 0.49 13.20 4.57
C PRO A 164 1.65 12.59 3.81
N ARG A 165 2.75 12.21 4.48
CA ARG A 165 3.90 11.56 3.86
C ARG A 165 3.57 10.19 3.28
N ILE A 166 2.49 9.54 3.77
CA ILE A 166 2.05 8.24 3.23
C ILE A 166 1.79 8.29 1.72
N HIS A 167 1.30 9.41 1.20
CA HIS A 167 1.02 9.57 -0.23
C HIS A 167 2.27 9.50 -1.11
N PHE A 168 3.44 9.66 -0.53
CA PHE A 168 4.73 9.63 -1.22
C PHE A 168 5.53 8.34 -0.98
N VAL A 169 4.88 7.31 -0.40
CA VAL A 169 5.49 5.99 -0.13
C VAL A 169 4.55 4.82 -0.45
N LEU A 170 3.29 5.08 -0.80
CA LEU A 170 2.35 4.06 -1.25
C LEU A 170 2.44 3.88 -2.76
N ASN A 171 2.73 2.66 -3.20
CA ASN A 171 2.85 2.32 -4.62
C ASN A 171 1.60 1.58 -5.09
N CYS A 172 0.83 2.20 -5.97
CA CYS A 172 -0.40 1.66 -6.54
C CYS A 172 -0.19 0.83 -7.82
N GLY A 173 1.06 0.64 -8.26
CA GLY A 173 1.41 -0.10 -9.48
C GLY A 173 1.55 0.77 -10.73
N ALA A 174 1.36 2.08 -10.67
CA ALA A 174 1.55 2.98 -11.79
C ALA A 174 2.98 3.51 -11.91
N ALA A 175 3.43 3.88 -13.11
CA ALA A 175 4.76 4.43 -13.36
C ALA A 175 5.02 5.74 -12.60
N SER A 176 3.98 6.55 -12.33
CA SER A 176 4.12 7.75 -11.50
C SER A 176 4.03 7.49 -9.99
N CYS A 177 3.89 6.23 -9.54
CA CYS A 177 3.87 5.91 -8.11
C CYS A 177 5.25 6.11 -7.45
N PRO A 178 5.27 6.37 -6.12
CA PRO A 178 6.50 6.36 -5.34
C PRO A 178 7.21 5.00 -5.37
N TYR A 179 8.49 4.99 -4.98
CA TYR A 179 9.25 3.76 -4.80
C TYR A 179 8.67 2.88 -3.68
N ILE A 180 8.85 1.57 -3.81
CA ILE A 180 8.49 0.61 -2.77
C ILE A 180 9.71 0.41 -1.87
N ALA A 181 9.53 0.60 -0.56
CA ALA A 181 10.56 0.28 0.42
C ALA A 181 10.01 -0.65 1.52
N PRO A 182 10.84 -1.52 2.11
CA PRO A 182 10.48 -2.24 3.31
C PRO A 182 10.59 -1.30 4.53
N PHE A 183 9.43 -0.95 5.12
CA PHE A 183 9.36 -0.05 6.26
C PHE A 183 9.64 -0.80 7.56
N ASP A 184 10.63 -0.31 8.30
CA ASP A 184 11.07 -0.82 9.59
C ASP A 184 10.38 -0.02 10.71
N PRO A 185 9.70 -0.67 11.68
CA PRO A 185 9.00 0.04 12.74
C PRO A 185 9.90 0.97 13.57
N ASP A 186 11.19 0.62 13.74
CA ASP A 186 12.15 1.44 14.47
C ASP A 186 12.66 2.64 13.66
N ARG A 187 12.47 2.65 12.33
CA ARG A 187 12.95 3.68 11.40
C ARG A 187 11.86 4.35 10.58
N VAL A 188 10.60 3.98 10.78
CA VAL A 188 9.48 4.40 9.91
C VAL A 188 9.39 5.92 9.74
N GLU A 189 9.62 6.70 10.79
CA GLU A 189 9.57 8.16 10.73
C GLU A 189 10.69 8.75 9.86
N GLU A 190 11.90 8.19 9.94
CA GLU A 190 13.01 8.56 9.07
C GLU A 190 12.75 8.16 7.62
N GLN A 191 12.26 6.93 7.40
CA GLN A 191 11.96 6.40 6.07
C GLN A 191 10.84 7.18 5.40
N LEU A 192 9.77 7.55 6.14
CA LEU A 192 8.71 8.42 5.63
C LEU A 192 9.26 9.79 5.21
N ARG A 193 10.15 10.38 6.02
CA ARG A 193 10.77 11.67 5.71
C ARG A 193 11.65 11.58 4.45
N ILE A 194 12.47 10.53 4.34
CA ILE A 194 13.36 10.33 3.18
C ILE A 194 12.52 10.05 1.94
N GLY A 195 11.59 9.09 1.99
CA GLY A 195 10.76 8.71 0.85
C GLY A 195 9.91 9.88 0.33
N ALA A 196 9.29 10.65 1.24
CA ALA A 196 8.53 11.83 0.85
C ALA A 196 9.42 12.91 0.22
N LYS A 197 10.61 13.16 0.79
CA LYS A 197 11.54 14.14 0.25
C LYS A 197 11.99 13.74 -1.15
N GLU A 198 12.48 12.53 -1.34
CA GLU A 198 12.98 12.04 -2.62
C GLU A 198 11.89 12.05 -3.70
N TYR A 199 10.69 11.56 -3.38
CA TYR A 199 9.59 11.59 -4.35
C TYR A 199 9.20 13.02 -4.74
N LEU A 200 9.16 13.95 -3.79
CA LEU A 200 8.87 15.35 -4.07
C LEU A 200 10.00 16.03 -4.83
N GLU A 201 11.28 15.71 -4.56
CA GLU A 201 12.42 16.20 -5.36
C GLU A 201 12.31 15.73 -6.81
N ASP A 202 11.97 14.48 -7.06
CA ASP A 202 11.84 13.89 -8.40
C ASP A 202 10.62 14.42 -9.17
N THR A 203 9.58 14.88 -8.46
CA THR A 203 8.29 15.24 -9.06
C THR A 203 7.95 16.72 -8.97
N THR A 204 8.85 17.59 -8.50
CA THR A 204 8.64 19.02 -8.40
C THR A 204 9.57 19.76 -9.33
N ASP A 205 9.01 20.57 -10.23
CA ASP A 205 9.77 21.52 -11.08
C ASP A 205 9.42 22.95 -10.66
N TYR A 206 10.43 23.72 -10.27
CA TYR A 206 10.27 25.12 -9.86
C TYR A 206 10.79 26.08 -10.91
N TYR A 207 9.95 27.04 -11.32
CA TYR A 207 10.22 28.06 -12.34
C TYR A 207 10.22 29.45 -11.69
N PRO A 208 11.35 29.91 -11.13
CA PRO A 208 11.40 31.14 -10.35
C PRO A 208 11.07 32.41 -11.16
N ASP A 209 11.44 32.44 -12.45
CA ASP A 209 11.18 33.59 -13.32
C ASP A 209 9.68 33.75 -13.62
N ASP A 210 8.95 32.66 -13.71
CA ASP A 210 7.52 32.63 -13.96
C ASP A 210 6.69 32.65 -12.67
N LYS A 211 7.36 32.50 -11.52
CA LYS A 211 6.72 32.27 -10.20
C LYS A 211 5.74 31.10 -10.23
N GLU A 212 6.15 30.00 -10.82
CA GLU A 212 5.36 28.79 -10.95
C GLU A 212 6.09 27.59 -10.34
N VAL A 213 5.33 26.65 -9.81
CA VAL A 213 5.80 25.32 -9.44
C VAL A 213 4.87 24.27 -10.02
N GLU A 214 5.44 23.25 -10.66
CA GLU A 214 4.71 22.09 -11.13
C GLU A 214 5.00 20.91 -10.20
N VAL A 215 3.94 20.33 -9.62
CA VAL A 215 4.03 19.30 -8.58
C VAL A 215 3.26 18.04 -8.96
N THR A 216 3.53 16.94 -8.25
CA THR A 216 2.79 15.69 -8.44
C THR A 216 1.28 15.86 -8.31
N ARG A 217 0.52 15.12 -9.11
CA ARG A 217 -0.94 15.08 -9.05
C ARG A 217 -1.48 14.58 -7.70
N LEU A 218 -0.70 13.83 -6.92
CA LEU A 218 -1.08 13.36 -5.59
C LEU A 218 -1.45 14.51 -4.65
N ILE A 219 -0.74 15.64 -4.73
CA ILE A 219 -1.08 16.85 -3.94
C ILE A 219 -2.48 17.36 -4.27
N SER A 220 -2.90 17.30 -5.53
CA SER A 220 -4.26 17.68 -5.93
C SER A 220 -5.32 16.73 -5.38
N TRP A 221 -5.07 15.43 -5.46
CA TRP A 221 -6.05 14.40 -5.06
C TRP A 221 -6.24 14.32 -3.56
N PHE A 222 -5.17 14.54 -2.79
CA PHE A 222 -5.15 14.40 -1.34
C PHE A 222 -4.97 15.73 -0.60
N ARG A 223 -5.31 16.86 -1.24
CA ARG A 223 -5.00 18.21 -0.74
C ARG A 223 -5.46 18.48 0.70
N GLY A 224 -6.57 17.88 1.14
CA GLY A 224 -7.08 18.03 2.50
C GLY A 224 -6.16 17.45 3.57
N ASP A 225 -5.42 16.39 3.23
CA ASP A 225 -4.49 15.72 4.15
C ASP A 225 -3.22 16.57 4.36
N PHE A 226 -2.89 17.45 3.41
CA PHE A 226 -1.77 18.41 3.53
C PHE A 226 -2.18 19.73 4.22
N GLY A 227 -3.45 19.91 4.58
CA GLY A 227 -3.95 21.20 5.05
C GLY A 227 -4.21 22.21 3.93
N GLY A 228 -4.45 21.71 2.71
CA GLY A 228 -4.65 22.51 1.50
C GLY A 228 -3.41 22.53 0.61
N VAL A 229 -3.49 23.31 -0.46
CA VAL A 229 -2.34 23.50 -1.38
C VAL A 229 -1.21 24.23 -0.65
N ASP A 230 -1.53 25.21 0.19
CA ASP A 230 -0.53 25.98 0.95
C ASP A 230 0.28 25.07 1.88
N GLY A 231 -0.39 24.14 2.59
CA GLY A 231 0.31 23.18 3.45
C GLY A 231 1.22 22.22 2.67
N ALA A 232 0.83 21.82 1.45
CA ALA A 232 1.70 21.03 0.59
C ALA A 232 2.94 21.84 0.12
N ILE A 233 2.78 23.10 -0.20
CA ILE A 233 3.89 24.01 -0.56
C ILE A 233 4.82 24.22 0.62
N GLU A 234 4.29 24.41 1.84
CA GLU A 234 5.12 24.50 3.04
C GLU A 234 5.92 23.21 3.30
N MET A 235 5.34 22.03 3.03
CA MET A 235 6.09 20.77 3.08
C MET A 235 7.25 20.75 2.07
N ILE A 236 7.02 21.12 0.82
CA ILE A 236 8.04 21.20 -0.24
C ILE A 236 9.16 22.15 0.15
N LYS A 237 8.83 23.32 0.73
CA LYS A 237 9.81 24.28 1.28
C LYS A 237 10.59 23.68 2.45
N SER A 238 9.94 22.99 3.36
CA SER A 238 10.58 22.38 4.52
C SER A 238 11.63 21.32 4.15
N TYR A 239 11.48 20.70 2.98
CA TYR A 239 12.49 19.80 2.40
C TYR A 239 13.60 20.52 1.61
N GLY A 240 13.50 21.84 1.45
CA GLY A 240 14.47 22.66 0.72
C GLY A 240 14.40 22.50 -0.80
N ILE A 241 13.28 22.01 -1.33
CA ILE A 241 13.08 21.78 -2.76
C ILE A 241 12.83 23.11 -3.50
N ILE A 242 12.11 24.03 -2.85
CA ILE A 242 11.97 25.41 -3.31
C ILE A 242 12.36 26.38 -2.20
N PRO A 243 12.73 27.65 -2.52
CA PRO A 243 13.07 28.65 -1.49
C PRO A 243 11.94 28.88 -0.47
N GLU A 244 12.32 29.14 0.79
CA GLU A 244 11.34 29.40 1.87
C GLU A 244 10.46 30.62 1.59
N ASP A 245 10.99 31.64 0.93
CA ASP A 245 10.30 32.89 0.58
C ASP A 245 9.57 32.83 -0.77
N ALA A 246 9.59 31.67 -1.45
CA ALA A 246 8.88 31.50 -2.70
C ALA A 246 7.35 31.55 -2.48
N ASP A 247 6.64 32.21 -3.39
CA ASP A 247 5.17 32.29 -3.43
C ASP A 247 4.69 31.98 -4.86
N PRO A 248 4.83 30.71 -5.30
CA PRO A 248 4.52 30.31 -6.66
C PRO A 248 3.04 29.98 -6.85
N SER A 249 2.55 30.18 -8.07
CA SER A 249 1.30 29.52 -8.54
C SER A 249 1.59 28.03 -8.78
N VAL A 250 0.59 27.17 -8.47
CA VAL A 250 0.76 25.73 -8.45
C VAL A 250 0.09 25.10 -9.67
N ASN A 251 0.87 24.38 -10.45
CA ASN A 251 0.44 23.51 -11.54
C ASN A 251 0.65 22.04 -11.16
N TYR A 252 -0.07 21.13 -11.83
CA TYR A 252 -0.02 19.71 -11.52
C TYR A 252 0.43 18.91 -12.73
N LYS A 253 1.48 18.08 -12.55
CA LYS A 253 1.95 17.14 -13.57
C LYS A 253 0.85 16.16 -13.98
N GLU A 254 0.93 15.65 -15.18
CA GLU A 254 0.15 14.50 -15.60
C GLU A 254 0.62 13.26 -14.83
N TYR A 255 -0.33 12.37 -14.54
CA TYR A 255 -0.02 11.12 -13.81
C TYR A 255 0.01 9.96 -14.81
N ASP A 256 1.16 9.32 -14.93
CA ASP A 256 1.34 8.16 -15.81
C ASP A 256 0.81 6.90 -15.13
N TRP A 257 -0.29 6.40 -15.65
CA TRP A 257 -0.96 5.19 -15.19
C TRP A 257 -0.47 3.93 -15.90
N THR A 258 0.62 3.96 -16.63
CA THR A 258 1.24 2.74 -17.18
C THR A 258 1.61 1.80 -16.02
N LEU A 259 1.25 0.52 -16.13
CA LEU A 259 1.61 -0.47 -15.11
C LEU A 259 3.13 -0.61 -15.04
N GLU A 260 3.69 -0.35 -13.86
CA GLU A 260 5.11 -0.51 -13.56
C GLU A 260 5.27 -1.16 -12.19
N LEU A 261 5.78 -2.40 -12.18
CA LEU A 261 5.97 -3.20 -10.98
C LEU A 261 7.46 -3.35 -10.66
N GLY A 262 7.77 -3.66 -9.39
CA GLY A 262 9.14 -3.93 -8.98
C GLY A 262 10.02 -2.68 -8.82
N ASN A 263 9.42 -1.50 -8.68
CA ASN A 263 10.14 -0.25 -8.47
C ASN A 263 10.57 -0.09 -7.01
N TYR A 264 11.53 -0.93 -6.56
CA TYR A 264 12.01 -0.96 -5.18
C TYR A 264 13.20 -0.04 -4.93
N LYS A 265 13.27 0.52 -3.71
CA LYS A 265 14.37 1.35 -3.22
C LYS A 265 14.59 1.12 -1.74
N GLU A 266 15.82 1.18 -1.28
CA GLU A 266 16.15 1.23 0.15
C GLU A 266 16.06 2.69 0.66
N LEU A 267 15.41 2.90 1.84
CA LEU A 267 15.22 4.20 2.50
C LEU A 267 15.89 4.25 3.87
#